data_c148c414742b0fd3489f904b551ebd88
#
_entry.id   c148c414742b0fd3489f904b551ebd88
#
_cell.length_a   1.000
_cell.length_b   1.000
_cell.length_c   1.000
_cell.angle_alpha   90.00
_cell.angle_beta   90.00
_cell.angle_gamma   90.00
#
_symmetry.space_group_name_H-M   'P 1'
#
loop_
_entity.id
_entity.type
_entity.pdbx_description
1 polymer ?
#
loop_
_entity_poly.entity_id
_entity_poly.type
_entity_poly.pdbx_seq_one_letter_code
_entity_poly.pdbx_strand_id
1 'polypeptide(L)'
;MFSFQTGKAKSDPQGQAPVRGWSRPVSDPAGLTLVYRFVAALLLAIALPATAAPQLRNLVAIEGVRDNPLVGYGLVVGLNGSGDSTQVKFASQSVVNMLKQFGVKMPDGADAKSKNVAAVMVSAVFPPGYRRGQPIDVTVSSLGDAKSLRGGSLLLTPLKAADNEVYALAQGNVVVGGLAAAGKSGSSVTVNTPTAGRIPNGAVIEREIATDFATKPAVHLSLKQPNFETATNIVEAINRKFGNVASTADGTGIDVLAPENPTQRVAFMAKLEALPIEVGQDVPKVVFNSRTGTVVIADGLRVKAAAVTHGSLKVVISESSKVSQPAPFSQGQTVVTPQSNVAVNEAKPQMFKWPAGAKLQAIIDVVNSLGATPDDIMAILQALDQAGAIEGELVVI
;
A
#
# COMPACT_ATOMS: atom_id res chain seq x y z
N MET A 1 65.21 -6.53 -1.31
CA MET A 1 66.42 -7.37 -1.52
C MET A 1 66.36 -7.83 -2.95
N PHE A 2 67.41 -7.43 -3.72
CA PHE A 2 67.78 -7.79 -5.10
C PHE A 2 66.75 -7.40 -6.21
N SER A 3 66.95 -6.41 -7.02
CA SER A 3 68.10 -5.73 -7.66
C SER A 3 68.52 -6.36 -8.99
N PHE A 4 68.53 -5.46 -10.03
CA PHE A 4 69.44 -5.37 -11.19
C PHE A 4 69.21 -6.35 -12.36
N GLN A 5 69.46 -6.05 -13.65
CA GLN A 5 70.08 -4.91 -14.35
C GLN A 5 69.81 -5.08 -15.85
N THR A 6 69.53 -4.02 -16.53
CA THR A 6 70.23 -3.41 -17.69
C THR A 6 70.97 -4.31 -18.68
N GLY A 7 70.74 -4.08 -19.95
CA GLY A 7 71.61 -4.47 -21.03
C GLY A 7 71.29 -3.77 -22.35
N LYS A 8 72.11 -2.78 -22.67
CA LYS A 8 72.13 -1.93 -23.87
C LYS A 8 72.89 -2.59 -25.04
N ALA A 9 72.56 -2.16 -26.23
CA ALA A 9 73.44 -1.77 -27.37
C ALA A 9 73.36 -2.67 -28.58
N LYS A 10 73.08 -2.04 -29.67
CA LYS A 10 73.86 -1.40 -30.72
C LYS A 10 73.86 -2.13 -32.07
N SER A 11 73.55 -1.38 -33.04
CA SER A 11 74.17 -0.97 -34.32
C SER A 11 73.71 -1.69 -35.58
N ASP A 12 73.24 -0.84 -36.45
CA ASP A 12 73.16 -0.84 -37.92
C ASP A 12 74.45 -1.37 -38.62
N PRO A 13 74.52 -1.51 -39.93
CA PRO A 13 73.65 -1.00 -41.01
C PRO A 13 73.54 -1.88 -42.30
N GLN A 14 72.81 -1.31 -43.28
CA GLN A 14 72.96 -1.49 -44.75
C GLN A 14 72.19 -2.68 -45.38
N GLY A 15 71.26 -2.41 -46.26
CA GLY A 15 71.40 -2.21 -47.65
C GLY A 15 70.30 -2.82 -48.49
N GLN A 16 69.75 -1.98 -49.41
CA GLN A 16 69.25 -2.35 -50.75
C GLN A 16 67.76 -2.72 -50.94
N ALA A 17 67.06 -1.74 -51.49
CA ALA A 17 66.40 -1.66 -52.82
C ALA A 17 65.09 -2.45 -53.04
N PRO A 18 64.20 -1.89 -53.87
CA PRO A 18 62.73 -2.02 -53.74
C PRO A 18 62.14 -3.13 -54.54
N VAL A 19 61.21 -3.84 -53.95
CA VAL A 19 60.34 -4.77 -54.66
C VAL A 19 58.95 -4.16 -54.75
N ARG A 20 58.50 -3.95 -55.97
CA ARG A 20 57.12 -3.59 -56.29
C ARG A 20 56.17 -4.66 -55.74
N GLY A 21 55.36 -4.29 -54.76
CA GLY A 21 54.31 -5.13 -54.18
C GLY A 21 52.96 -4.56 -54.46
N TRP A 22 52.13 -5.35 -55.01
CA TRP A 22 50.73 -5.21 -55.34
C TRP A 22 49.92 -4.57 -54.19
N SER A 23 49.26 -3.48 -54.46
CA SER A 23 48.18 -2.90 -53.60
C SER A 23 46.95 -3.78 -53.73
N ARG A 24 46.65 -4.55 -52.63
CA ARG A 24 45.35 -5.13 -52.44
C ARG A 24 44.38 -4.00 -52.04
N PRO A 25 43.13 -3.94 -52.56
CA PRO A 25 42.15 -2.97 -52.09
C PRO A 25 41.80 -3.32 -50.63
N VAL A 26 42.01 -2.38 -49.72
CA VAL A 26 41.49 -2.38 -48.38
C VAL A 26 39.97 -2.30 -48.49
N SER A 27 39.30 -3.40 -48.26
CA SER A 27 37.82 -3.43 -48.11
C SER A 27 37.46 -2.56 -46.91
N ASP A 28 36.72 -1.49 -47.17
CA ASP A 28 36.21 -0.53 -46.18
C ASP A 28 35.50 -1.26 -44.99
N PRO A 29 35.96 -1.04 -43.76
CA PRO A 29 35.27 -1.61 -42.58
C PRO A 29 33.99 -0.83 -42.25
N ALA A 30 33.63 0.20 -43.01
CA ALA A 30 32.46 1.04 -42.76
C ALA A 30 31.11 0.28 -42.91
N GLY A 31 31.05 -0.68 -43.81
CA GLY A 31 29.84 -1.49 -44.01
C GLY A 31 29.54 -2.45 -42.84
N LEU A 32 30.58 -3.08 -42.26
CA LEU A 32 30.40 -3.97 -41.13
C LEU A 32 29.97 -3.23 -39.84
N THR A 33 30.51 -2.04 -39.62
CA THR A 33 30.13 -1.23 -38.44
C THR A 33 28.69 -0.71 -38.51
N LEU A 34 28.18 -0.45 -39.71
CA LEU A 34 26.78 -0.04 -39.93
C LEU A 34 25.81 -1.20 -39.60
N VAL A 35 26.12 -2.40 -40.11
CA VAL A 35 25.30 -3.60 -39.83
C VAL A 35 25.30 -3.96 -38.34
N TYR A 36 26.45 -3.89 -37.66
CA TYR A 36 26.51 -4.13 -36.21
C TYR A 36 25.74 -3.04 -35.40
N ARG A 37 25.76 -1.80 -35.84
CA ARG A 37 24.95 -0.72 -35.23
C ARG A 37 23.44 -0.92 -35.45
N PHE A 38 23.04 -1.36 -36.62
CA PHE A 38 21.63 -1.70 -36.89
C PHE A 38 21.16 -2.93 -36.13
N VAL A 39 21.98 -3.98 -36.03
CA VAL A 39 21.65 -5.18 -35.25
C VAL A 39 21.65 -4.87 -33.74
N ALA A 40 22.57 -4.06 -33.25
CA ALA A 40 22.57 -3.61 -31.84
C ALA A 40 21.38 -2.69 -31.54
N ALA A 41 20.99 -1.79 -32.44
CA ALA A 41 19.80 -0.95 -32.31
C ALA A 41 18.50 -1.77 -32.39
N LEU A 42 18.46 -2.82 -33.22
CA LEU A 42 17.33 -3.74 -33.32
C LEU A 42 17.20 -4.60 -32.07
N LEU A 43 18.32 -5.08 -31.50
CA LEU A 43 18.34 -5.81 -30.23
C LEU A 43 18.00 -4.93 -29.03
N LEU A 44 18.35 -3.65 -29.05
CA LEU A 44 17.96 -2.69 -28.02
C LEU A 44 16.48 -2.29 -28.11
N ALA A 45 15.90 -2.29 -29.33
CA ALA A 45 14.48 -2.01 -29.55
C ALA A 45 13.55 -3.17 -29.12
N ILE A 46 14.08 -4.39 -28.94
CA ILE A 46 13.32 -5.56 -28.47
C ILE A 46 13.28 -5.66 -26.94
N ALA A 47 14.06 -4.86 -26.21
CA ALA A 47 13.97 -4.73 -24.77
C ALA A 47 12.76 -3.85 -24.37
N LEU A 48 11.54 -4.28 -24.79
CA LEU A 48 10.31 -3.76 -24.20
C LEU A 48 10.34 -4.10 -22.71
N PRO A 49 10.06 -3.13 -21.81
CA PRO A 49 9.89 -3.45 -20.41
C PRO A 49 8.74 -4.45 -20.31
N ALA A 50 9.06 -5.71 -20.04
CA ALA A 50 8.08 -6.70 -19.67
C ALA A 50 7.50 -6.23 -18.32
N THR A 51 6.35 -5.56 -18.33
CA THR A 51 5.58 -5.34 -17.12
C THR A 51 5.23 -6.73 -16.59
N ALA A 52 5.94 -7.15 -15.55
CA ALA A 52 5.70 -8.46 -14.93
C ALA A 52 4.24 -8.46 -14.43
N ALA A 53 3.42 -9.37 -14.95
CA ALA A 53 2.06 -9.55 -14.49
C ALA A 53 2.06 -9.80 -12.97
N PRO A 54 1.16 -9.17 -12.22
CA PRO A 54 1.09 -9.35 -10.77
C PRO A 54 0.83 -10.81 -10.44
N GLN A 55 1.41 -11.27 -9.32
CA GLN A 55 1.22 -12.63 -8.85
C GLN A 55 -0.13 -12.75 -8.13
N LEU A 56 -0.76 -13.92 -8.20
CA LEU A 56 -2.06 -14.22 -7.60
C LEU A 56 -2.12 -13.81 -6.11
N ARG A 57 -1.08 -14.05 -5.31
CA ARG A 57 -1.00 -13.66 -3.89
C ARG A 57 -1.26 -12.17 -3.63
N ASN A 58 -0.99 -11.31 -4.60
CA ASN A 58 -1.20 -9.88 -4.47
C ASN A 58 -2.67 -9.49 -4.71
N LEU A 59 -3.41 -10.32 -5.44
CA LEU A 59 -4.78 -10.06 -5.91
C LEU A 59 -5.85 -10.69 -5.03
N VAL A 60 -5.54 -11.78 -4.32
CA VAL A 60 -6.51 -12.53 -3.52
C VAL A 60 -6.13 -12.58 -2.04
N ALA A 61 -7.13 -12.83 -1.20
CA ALA A 61 -7.01 -13.27 0.17
C ALA A 61 -7.53 -14.71 0.27
N ILE A 62 -6.88 -15.55 1.08
CA ILE A 62 -7.29 -16.94 1.28
C ILE A 62 -8.25 -16.98 2.46
N GLU A 63 -9.45 -17.55 2.28
CA GLU A 63 -10.39 -17.72 3.37
C GLU A 63 -9.82 -18.64 4.47
N GLY A 64 -10.06 -18.25 5.73
CA GLY A 64 -9.50 -18.96 6.89
C GLY A 64 -8.03 -18.64 7.21
N VAL A 65 -7.36 -17.85 6.36
CA VAL A 65 -5.99 -17.38 6.57
C VAL A 65 -6.03 -15.86 6.77
N ARG A 66 -6.50 -15.42 7.94
CA ARG A 66 -6.63 -14.00 8.27
C ARG A 66 -6.08 -13.69 9.65
N ASP A 67 -5.66 -12.48 9.85
CA ASP A 67 -5.36 -11.93 11.16
C ASP A 67 -6.63 -11.85 12.02
N ASN A 68 -6.56 -12.31 13.26
CA ASN A 68 -7.66 -12.21 14.20
C ASN A 68 -7.31 -11.22 15.31
N PRO A 69 -8.11 -10.17 15.51
CA PRO A 69 -7.87 -9.20 16.58
C PRO A 69 -8.17 -9.84 17.93
N LEU A 70 -7.27 -9.66 18.88
CA LEU A 70 -7.45 -10.01 20.29
C LEU A 70 -7.50 -8.76 21.11
N VAL A 71 -8.37 -8.73 22.10
CA VAL A 71 -8.51 -7.63 23.05
C VAL A 71 -8.60 -8.14 24.47
N GLY A 72 -8.10 -7.33 25.41
CA GLY A 72 -8.17 -7.62 26.84
C GLY A 72 -8.19 -6.34 27.66
N TYR A 73 -8.64 -6.47 28.89
CA TYR A 73 -8.56 -5.45 29.92
C TYR A 73 -7.50 -5.84 30.92
N GLY A 74 -6.55 -4.93 31.19
CA GLY A 74 -5.44 -5.18 32.08
C GLY A 74 -5.09 -4.00 32.98
N LEU A 75 -4.08 -4.22 33.84
CA LEU A 75 -3.50 -3.22 34.69
C LEU A 75 -2.01 -3.10 34.40
N VAL A 76 -1.54 -1.87 34.24
CA VAL A 76 -0.12 -1.53 34.20
C VAL A 76 0.28 -0.96 35.55
N VAL A 77 1.31 -1.53 36.17
CA VAL A 77 1.83 -1.14 37.46
C VAL A 77 3.24 -0.55 37.40
N GLY A 78 3.69 0.12 38.43
CA GLY A 78 5.06 0.69 38.49
C GLY A 78 5.19 2.06 37.83
N LEU A 79 4.13 2.84 37.71
CA LEU A 79 4.06 4.08 36.92
C LEU A 79 4.59 5.33 37.65
N ASN A 80 5.26 5.22 38.78
CA ASN A 80 5.90 6.31 39.50
C ASN A 80 5.10 7.65 39.54
N GLY A 81 3.80 7.55 39.87
CA GLY A 81 2.91 8.72 40.01
C GLY A 81 2.28 9.21 38.67
N SER A 82 2.55 8.57 37.52
CA SER A 82 1.97 8.92 36.24
C SER A 82 0.74 8.07 35.83
N GLY A 83 0.33 7.15 36.71
CA GLY A 83 -0.86 6.32 36.52
C GLY A 83 -2.18 7.07 36.73
N ASP A 84 -3.28 6.31 36.77
CA ASP A 84 -4.63 6.86 36.93
C ASP A 84 -4.80 7.62 38.25
N SER A 85 -5.62 8.66 38.18
CA SER A 85 -5.98 9.40 39.40
C SER A 85 -6.97 8.59 40.26
N THR A 86 -7.12 8.99 41.52
CA THR A 86 -8.06 8.37 42.46
C THR A 86 -9.55 8.54 42.04
N GLN A 87 -9.83 9.39 41.05
CA GLN A 87 -11.18 9.61 40.55
C GLN A 87 -11.61 8.49 39.59
N VAL A 88 -10.68 7.72 39.04
CA VAL A 88 -10.93 6.57 38.12
C VAL A 88 -11.30 5.35 38.96
N LYS A 89 -12.57 5.25 39.39
CA LYS A 89 -13.06 4.22 40.32
C LYS A 89 -12.85 2.79 39.80
N PHE A 90 -12.99 2.55 38.49
CA PHE A 90 -12.82 1.21 37.92
C PHE A 90 -11.36 0.72 38.01
N ALA A 91 -10.37 1.58 37.92
CA ALA A 91 -8.97 1.20 38.10
C ALA A 91 -8.71 0.77 39.58
N SER A 92 -9.18 1.54 40.55
CA SER A 92 -9.10 1.20 41.96
C SER A 92 -9.81 -0.11 42.28
N GLN A 93 -11.00 -0.33 41.77
CA GLN A 93 -11.76 -1.55 41.95
C GLN A 93 -11.04 -2.77 41.39
N SER A 94 -10.43 -2.64 40.21
CA SER A 94 -9.66 -3.71 39.56
C SER A 94 -8.44 -4.11 40.38
N VAL A 95 -7.73 -3.14 40.99
CA VAL A 95 -6.62 -3.41 41.91
C VAL A 95 -7.09 -4.18 43.14
N VAL A 96 -8.20 -3.76 43.73
CA VAL A 96 -8.79 -4.46 44.90
C VAL A 96 -9.17 -5.90 44.54
N ASN A 97 -9.83 -6.11 43.38
CA ASN A 97 -10.22 -7.44 42.93
C ASN A 97 -9.00 -8.33 42.67
N MET A 98 -7.94 -7.79 42.08
CA MET A 98 -6.70 -8.51 41.83
C MET A 98 -6.02 -8.89 43.15
N LEU A 99 -5.91 -7.97 44.14
CA LEU A 99 -5.35 -8.26 45.45
C LEU A 99 -6.14 -9.38 46.16
N LYS A 100 -7.48 -9.37 46.05
CA LYS A 100 -8.32 -10.44 46.56
C LYS A 100 -8.00 -11.80 45.92
N GLN A 101 -7.74 -11.85 44.60
CA GLN A 101 -7.33 -13.09 43.93
C GLN A 101 -5.98 -13.61 44.44
N PHE A 102 -5.06 -12.73 44.83
CA PHE A 102 -3.80 -13.12 45.47
C PHE A 102 -3.92 -13.41 46.96
N GLY A 103 -5.14 -13.45 47.50
CA GLY A 103 -5.38 -13.79 48.91
C GLY A 103 -5.21 -12.63 49.88
N VAL A 104 -5.01 -11.42 49.41
CA VAL A 104 -4.89 -10.23 50.26
C VAL A 104 -6.29 -9.80 50.67
N LYS A 105 -6.57 -9.84 51.99
CA LYS A 105 -7.83 -9.36 52.58
C LYS A 105 -7.80 -7.84 52.65
N MET A 106 -8.59 -7.17 51.83
CA MET A 106 -8.79 -5.71 51.94
C MET A 106 -10.06 -5.43 52.74
N PRO A 107 -10.05 -4.40 53.67
CA PRO A 107 -11.25 -3.95 54.34
C PRO A 107 -12.33 -3.52 53.34
N ASP A 108 -13.61 -3.69 53.69
CA ASP A 108 -14.73 -3.23 52.89
C ASP A 108 -14.67 -1.69 52.75
N GLY A 109 -14.78 -1.22 51.49
CA GLY A 109 -14.66 0.22 51.19
C GLY A 109 -13.22 0.74 51.07
N ALA A 110 -12.21 -0.12 51.10
CA ALA A 110 -10.83 0.29 50.88
C ALA A 110 -10.62 0.77 49.44
N ASP A 111 -10.28 2.04 49.28
CA ASP A 111 -9.83 2.63 48.02
C ASP A 111 -8.33 2.41 47.86
N ALA A 112 -7.94 1.69 46.80
CA ALA A 112 -6.54 1.59 46.41
C ALA A 112 -6.11 2.90 45.73
N LYS A 113 -5.81 3.91 46.56
CA LYS A 113 -5.32 5.23 46.10
C LYS A 113 -3.88 5.13 45.63
N SER A 114 -3.67 4.70 44.43
CA SER A 114 -2.32 4.59 43.88
C SER A 114 -2.24 5.21 42.49
N LYS A 115 -1.47 6.27 42.34
CA LYS A 115 -1.10 6.85 41.02
C LYS A 115 -0.03 6.02 40.31
N ASN A 116 0.32 4.86 40.83
CA ASN A 116 1.32 3.95 40.26
C ASN A 116 0.70 2.87 39.39
N VAL A 117 -0.62 2.89 39.23
CA VAL A 117 -1.38 1.91 38.45
C VAL A 117 -2.24 2.61 37.39
N ALA A 118 -2.35 2.04 36.22
CA ALA A 118 -3.28 2.47 35.20
C ALA A 118 -4.09 1.30 34.67
N ALA A 119 -5.39 1.53 34.47
CA ALA A 119 -6.25 0.62 33.74
C ALA A 119 -6.01 0.79 32.24
N VAL A 120 -5.83 -0.33 31.53
CA VAL A 120 -5.44 -0.32 30.13
C VAL A 120 -6.29 -1.27 29.29
N MET A 121 -6.53 -0.88 28.04
CA MET A 121 -6.91 -1.76 26.97
C MET A 121 -5.65 -2.39 26.38
N VAL A 122 -5.69 -3.69 26.19
CA VAL A 122 -4.59 -4.48 25.64
C VAL A 122 -5.08 -5.07 24.34
N SER A 123 -4.40 -4.83 23.24
CA SER A 123 -4.73 -5.37 21.94
C SER A 123 -3.54 -6.10 21.33
N ALA A 124 -3.83 -7.18 20.61
CA ALA A 124 -2.84 -7.93 19.86
C ALA A 124 -3.48 -8.44 18.57
N VAL A 125 -2.65 -8.78 17.62
CA VAL A 125 -3.05 -9.45 16.40
C VAL A 125 -2.60 -10.90 16.48
N PHE A 126 -3.53 -11.84 16.34
CA PHE A 126 -3.24 -13.26 16.25
C PHE A 126 -3.02 -13.60 14.77
N PRO A 127 -1.78 -13.85 14.33
CA PRO A 127 -1.51 -14.18 12.95
C PRO A 127 -2.03 -15.58 12.58
N PRO A 128 -2.42 -15.79 11.33
CA PRO A 128 -2.91 -17.11 10.90
C PRO A 128 -1.80 -18.16 11.01
N GLY A 129 -2.20 -19.36 11.41
CA GLY A 129 -1.28 -20.51 11.52
C GLY A 129 -0.35 -20.51 12.74
N TYR A 130 -0.43 -19.51 13.61
CA TYR A 130 0.32 -19.51 14.86
C TYR A 130 -0.18 -20.59 15.80
N ARG A 131 0.76 -21.19 16.54
CA ARG A 131 0.51 -22.30 17.44
C ARG A 131 0.70 -21.91 18.89
N ARG A 132 0.20 -22.74 19.78
CA ARG A 132 0.39 -22.61 21.23
C ARG A 132 1.87 -22.45 21.56
N GLY A 133 2.16 -21.52 22.46
CA GLY A 133 3.51 -21.19 22.93
C GLY A 133 4.25 -20.16 22.07
N GLN A 134 3.72 -19.76 20.92
CA GLN A 134 4.33 -18.70 20.09
C GLN A 134 4.03 -17.31 20.68
N PRO A 135 5.03 -16.41 20.69
CA PRO A 135 4.86 -15.06 21.16
C PRO A 135 4.27 -14.15 20.08
N ILE A 136 3.46 -13.17 20.51
CA ILE A 136 2.94 -12.09 19.68
C ILE A 136 3.14 -10.74 20.34
N ASP A 137 3.24 -9.70 19.54
CA ASP A 137 3.36 -8.33 20.00
C ASP A 137 2.05 -7.80 20.57
N VAL A 138 2.14 -6.97 21.57
CA VAL A 138 1.00 -6.40 22.27
C VAL A 138 1.07 -4.89 22.24
N THR A 139 -0.06 -4.25 22.01
CA THR A 139 -0.25 -2.80 22.16
C THR A 139 -1.09 -2.55 23.42
N VAL A 140 -0.66 -1.59 24.21
CA VAL A 140 -1.29 -1.22 25.47
C VAL A 140 -1.67 0.25 25.41
N SER A 141 -2.93 0.58 25.73
CA SER A 141 -3.45 1.95 25.71
C SER A 141 -4.22 2.24 27.00
N SER A 142 -3.96 3.39 27.63
CA SER A 142 -4.66 3.80 28.84
C SER A 142 -6.14 4.02 28.59
N LEU A 143 -6.98 3.50 29.48
CA LEU A 143 -8.44 3.73 29.51
C LEU A 143 -8.83 4.84 30.47
N GLY A 144 -7.97 5.14 31.45
CA GLY A 144 -8.20 6.16 32.45
C GLY A 144 -7.55 7.50 32.09
N ASP A 145 -7.15 8.24 33.11
CA ASP A 145 -6.51 9.54 33.02
C ASP A 145 -5.00 9.49 33.28
N ALA A 146 -4.39 8.33 33.10
CA ALA A 146 -2.95 8.17 33.25
C ALA A 146 -2.18 9.11 32.33
N LYS A 147 -1.18 9.79 32.86
CA LYS A 147 -0.37 10.76 32.11
C LYS A 147 0.68 10.08 31.23
N SER A 148 1.16 8.91 31.64
CA SER A 148 2.17 8.13 30.94
C SER A 148 2.20 6.70 31.42
N LEU A 149 2.40 5.75 30.50
CA LEU A 149 2.63 4.33 30.78
C LEU A 149 4.12 3.97 30.85
N ARG A 150 5.00 4.96 30.71
CA ARG A 150 6.45 4.74 30.68
C ARG A 150 6.99 4.13 31.98
N GLY A 151 7.81 3.07 31.80
CA GLY A 151 8.42 2.35 32.93
C GLY A 151 7.47 1.40 33.65
N GLY A 152 6.20 1.34 33.23
CA GLY A 152 5.23 0.40 33.78
C GLY A 152 5.36 -1.01 33.22
N SER A 153 4.83 -1.97 33.97
CA SER A 153 4.73 -3.38 33.58
C SER A 153 3.27 -3.80 33.55
N LEU A 154 2.85 -4.42 32.46
CA LEU A 154 1.53 -5.02 32.30
C LEU A 154 1.47 -6.30 33.14
N LEU A 155 0.47 -6.40 33.99
CA LEU A 155 0.15 -7.62 34.72
C LEU A 155 -0.49 -8.65 33.79
N LEU A 156 -0.45 -9.94 34.20
CA LEU A 156 -1.01 -11.03 33.43
C LEU A 156 -2.46 -10.73 33.03
N THR A 157 -2.67 -10.63 31.73
CA THR A 157 -3.93 -10.17 31.12
C THR A 157 -4.39 -11.18 30.08
N PRO A 158 -5.59 -11.77 30.22
CA PRO A 158 -6.15 -12.63 29.18
C PRO A 158 -6.60 -11.79 27.98
N LEU A 159 -6.21 -12.24 26.79
CA LEU A 159 -6.64 -11.66 25.52
C LEU A 159 -7.69 -12.55 24.89
N LYS A 160 -8.83 -11.97 24.51
CA LYS A 160 -10.01 -12.62 23.98
C LYS A 160 -10.24 -12.23 22.52
N ALA A 161 -10.78 -13.16 21.75
CA ALA A 161 -11.27 -12.90 20.40
C ALA A 161 -12.77 -12.50 20.42
N ALA A 162 -13.37 -12.37 19.24
CA ALA A 162 -14.76 -11.96 19.07
C ALA A 162 -15.79 -12.96 19.67
N ASP A 163 -15.40 -14.21 19.84
CA ASP A 163 -16.17 -15.27 20.52
C ASP A 163 -16.12 -15.19 22.05
N ASN A 164 -15.41 -14.21 22.60
CA ASN A 164 -15.16 -13.99 24.02
C ASN A 164 -14.31 -15.09 24.70
N GLU A 165 -13.70 -15.99 23.95
CA GLU A 165 -12.76 -16.99 24.43
C GLU A 165 -11.35 -16.45 24.55
N VAL A 166 -10.57 -16.97 25.51
CA VAL A 166 -9.17 -16.57 25.74
C VAL A 166 -8.25 -17.34 24.80
N TYR A 167 -7.47 -16.63 24.00
CA TYR A 167 -6.52 -17.18 23.03
C TYR A 167 -5.06 -16.90 23.39
N ALA A 168 -4.78 -15.82 24.13
CA ALA A 168 -3.42 -15.50 24.53
C ALA A 168 -3.39 -14.87 25.94
N LEU A 169 -2.24 -14.96 26.58
CA LEU A 169 -1.96 -14.31 27.86
C LEU A 169 -0.87 -13.28 27.66
N ALA A 170 -1.17 -12.03 28.00
CA ALA A 170 -0.25 -10.89 27.86
C ALA A 170 0.37 -10.49 29.19
N GLN A 171 1.69 -10.23 29.19
CA GLN A 171 2.42 -9.73 30.34
C GLN A 171 3.74 -9.10 29.88
N GLY A 172 4.24 -8.07 30.56
CA GLY A 172 5.58 -7.56 30.28
C GLY A 172 5.75 -6.05 30.46
N ASN A 173 6.95 -5.57 30.22
CA ASN A 173 7.30 -4.17 30.38
C ASN A 173 6.85 -3.35 29.17
N VAL A 174 6.16 -2.24 29.44
CA VAL A 174 5.62 -1.37 28.38
C VAL A 174 6.71 -0.45 27.85
N VAL A 175 6.97 -0.55 26.53
CA VAL A 175 7.85 0.38 25.82
C VAL A 175 7.01 1.50 25.23
N VAL A 176 7.24 2.73 25.69
CA VAL A 176 6.51 3.93 25.25
C VAL A 176 7.42 4.80 24.41
N GLY A 177 6.98 5.14 23.20
CA GLY A 177 7.70 5.99 22.26
C GLY A 177 7.57 7.49 22.51
N GLY A 178 6.73 7.91 23.46
CA GLY A 178 6.44 9.29 23.80
C GLY A 178 7.11 9.75 25.10
N LEU A 179 7.23 11.09 25.25
CA LEU A 179 7.68 11.74 26.48
C LEU A 179 6.61 12.75 26.94
N ALA A 180 6.23 12.65 28.22
CA ALA A 180 5.45 13.68 28.88
C ALA A 180 6.29 14.23 30.03
N ALA A 181 6.51 15.54 30.07
CA ALA A 181 7.14 16.25 31.17
C ALA A 181 6.21 17.39 31.63
N ALA A 182 5.93 17.43 32.92
CA ALA A 182 5.15 18.50 33.55
C ALA A 182 6.03 19.26 34.56
N GLY A 183 6.12 20.56 34.37
CA GLY A 183 6.80 21.46 35.34
C GLY A 183 5.90 21.82 36.53
N LYS A 184 6.49 22.14 37.67
CA LYS A 184 5.76 22.61 38.87
C LYS A 184 4.99 23.94 38.61
N SER A 185 5.35 24.68 37.57
CA SER A 185 4.70 25.93 37.12
C SER A 185 3.46 25.74 36.25
N GLY A 186 2.99 24.49 36.05
CA GLY A 186 1.82 24.20 35.21
C GLY A 186 2.13 24.07 33.70
N SER A 187 3.35 24.30 33.25
CA SER A 187 3.78 24.03 31.89
C SER A 187 3.98 22.53 31.66
N SER A 188 3.38 21.97 30.58
CA SER A 188 3.57 20.57 30.19
C SER A 188 4.01 20.49 28.72
N VAL A 189 5.00 19.64 28.48
CA VAL A 189 5.43 19.28 27.12
C VAL A 189 5.12 17.81 26.90
N THR A 190 4.32 17.53 25.89
CA THR A 190 4.00 16.16 25.49
C THR A 190 4.49 15.95 24.05
N VAL A 191 5.36 14.98 23.86
CA VAL A 191 5.87 14.57 22.55
C VAL A 191 5.38 13.16 22.28
N ASN A 192 4.68 12.97 21.16
CA ASN A 192 3.98 11.73 20.80
C ASN A 192 2.91 11.34 21.86
N THR A 193 2.49 10.06 21.86
CA THR A 193 1.42 9.55 22.73
C THR A 193 2.03 8.78 23.91
N PRO A 194 2.24 9.40 25.09
CA PRO A 194 2.83 8.73 26.25
C PRO A 194 1.88 7.74 26.94
N THR A 195 0.59 7.79 26.61
CA THR A 195 -0.48 6.94 27.17
C THR A 195 -0.71 5.66 26.37
N ALA A 196 0.07 5.42 25.33
CA ALA A 196 0.09 4.17 24.57
C ALA A 196 1.52 3.65 24.45
N GLY A 197 1.66 2.32 24.41
CA GLY A 197 2.95 1.66 24.30
C GLY A 197 2.83 0.26 23.67
N ARG A 198 3.97 -0.36 23.40
CA ARG A 198 4.06 -1.74 22.91
C ARG A 198 4.85 -2.60 23.89
N ILE A 199 4.52 -3.87 23.89
CA ILE A 199 5.29 -4.91 24.57
C ILE A 199 5.68 -5.91 23.46
N PRO A 200 6.93 -5.85 22.95
CA PRO A 200 7.39 -6.82 21.96
C PRO A 200 7.37 -8.23 22.54
N ASN A 201 6.81 -9.19 21.80
CA ASN A 201 6.58 -10.56 22.27
C ASN A 201 5.85 -10.62 23.62
N GLY A 202 4.97 -9.66 23.87
CA GLY A 202 4.33 -9.44 25.17
C GLY A 202 3.17 -10.37 25.49
N ALA A 203 2.70 -11.18 24.55
CA ALA A 203 1.71 -12.22 24.82
C ALA A 203 2.15 -13.54 24.24
N VAL A 204 1.73 -14.62 24.91
CA VAL A 204 1.94 -16.00 24.50
C VAL A 204 0.58 -16.62 24.14
N ILE A 205 0.53 -17.31 23.02
CA ILE A 205 -0.65 -18.01 22.55
C ILE A 205 -0.90 -19.24 23.41
N GLU A 206 -2.10 -19.37 23.98
CA GLU A 206 -2.54 -20.49 24.80
C GLU A 206 -3.49 -21.45 24.05
N ARG A 207 -4.23 -20.92 23.08
CA ARG A 207 -5.17 -21.70 22.26
C ARG A 207 -5.00 -21.32 20.79
N GLU A 208 -5.03 -22.32 19.92
CA GLU A 208 -5.00 -22.12 18.47
C GLU A 208 -6.39 -21.73 17.95
N ILE A 209 -6.44 -20.86 16.95
CA ILE A 209 -7.68 -20.58 16.22
C ILE A 209 -7.79 -21.63 15.12
N ALA A 210 -8.82 -22.45 15.18
CA ALA A 210 -9.09 -23.45 14.16
C ALA A 210 -9.38 -22.76 12.82
N THR A 211 -8.73 -23.23 11.76
CA THR A 211 -8.98 -22.77 10.40
C THR A 211 -9.46 -23.93 9.55
N ASP A 212 -10.44 -23.68 8.69
CA ASP A 212 -10.95 -24.68 7.74
C ASP A 212 -9.98 -24.96 6.59
N PHE A 213 -8.89 -24.21 6.52
CA PHE A 213 -7.89 -24.35 5.45
C PHE A 213 -7.35 -25.78 5.29
N ALA A 214 -7.16 -26.49 6.39
CA ALA A 214 -6.60 -27.85 6.36
C ALA A 214 -7.66 -28.94 6.11
N THR A 215 -8.93 -28.68 6.38
CA THR A 215 -10.00 -29.67 6.45
C THR A 215 -10.97 -29.65 5.28
N LYS A 216 -11.25 -28.47 4.72
CA LYS A 216 -12.16 -28.36 3.56
C LYS A 216 -11.51 -28.89 2.28
N PRO A 217 -12.24 -29.56 1.39
CA PRO A 217 -11.69 -30.08 0.12
C PRO A 217 -11.32 -28.96 -0.86
N ALA A 218 -12.00 -27.81 -0.78
CA ALA A 218 -11.71 -26.63 -1.57
C ALA A 218 -11.13 -25.51 -0.71
N VAL A 219 -10.24 -24.74 -1.28
CA VAL A 219 -9.75 -23.47 -0.74
C VAL A 219 -10.49 -22.34 -1.44
N HIS A 220 -11.12 -21.48 -0.67
CA HIS A 220 -11.81 -20.30 -1.18
C HIS A 220 -10.85 -19.11 -1.23
N LEU A 221 -10.72 -18.50 -2.42
CA LEU A 221 -9.94 -17.30 -2.66
C LEU A 221 -10.89 -16.14 -2.87
N SER A 222 -10.73 -15.07 -2.10
CA SER A 222 -11.49 -13.84 -2.26
C SER A 222 -10.65 -12.78 -2.94
N LEU A 223 -11.11 -12.20 -4.05
CA LEU A 223 -10.45 -11.07 -4.68
C LEU A 223 -10.46 -9.86 -3.75
N LYS A 224 -9.32 -9.19 -3.62
CA LYS A 224 -9.21 -7.93 -2.85
C LYS A 224 -9.99 -6.79 -3.48
N GLN A 225 -10.09 -6.81 -4.81
CA GLN A 225 -10.90 -5.87 -5.59
C GLN A 225 -11.84 -6.67 -6.49
N PRO A 226 -13.17 -6.52 -6.36
CA PRO A 226 -14.14 -7.23 -7.19
C PRO A 226 -13.99 -6.85 -8.67
N ASN A 227 -13.74 -7.84 -9.53
CA ASN A 227 -13.63 -7.64 -10.96
C ASN A 227 -13.88 -8.98 -11.67
N PHE A 228 -14.94 -9.05 -12.49
CA PHE A 228 -15.35 -10.29 -13.17
C PHE A 228 -14.31 -10.77 -14.18
N GLU A 229 -13.65 -9.87 -14.90
CA GLU A 229 -12.60 -10.21 -15.87
C GLU A 229 -11.39 -10.80 -15.15
N THR A 230 -10.94 -10.16 -14.07
CA THR A 230 -9.84 -10.67 -13.23
C THR A 230 -10.19 -12.04 -12.62
N ALA A 231 -11.42 -12.24 -12.13
CA ALA A 231 -11.86 -13.52 -11.60
C ALA A 231 -11.79 -14.63 -12.65
N THR A 232 -12.29 -14.34 -13.87
CA THR A 232 -12.23 -15.28 -15.01
C THR A 232 -10.78 -15.61 -15.39
N ASN A 233 -9.92 -14.59 -15.51
CA ASN A 233 -8.50 -14.77 -15.84
C ASN A 233 -7.77 -15.62 -14.80
N ILE A 234 -8.09 -15.46 -13.51
CA ILE A 234 -7.54 -16.27 -12.44
C ILE A 234 -7.97 -17.73 -12.59
N VAL A 235 -9.27 -17.99 -12.80
CA VAL A 235 -9.80 -19.37 -12.99
C VAL A 235 -9.13 -20.03 -14.18
N GLU A 236 -9.02 -19.34 -15.30
CA GLU A 236 -8.37 -19.86 -16.50
C GLU A 236 -6.88 -20.15 -16.29
N ALA A 237 -6.15 -19.24 -15.62
CA ALA A 237 -4.73 -19.42 -15.32
C ALA A 237 -4.49 -20.63 -14.40
N ILE A 238 -5.34 -20.80 -13.38
CA ILE A 238 -5.28 -21.94 -12.46
C ILE A 238 -5.58 -23.24 -13.24
N ASN A 239 -6.68 -23.27 -13.99
CA ASN A 239 -7.12 -24.45 -14.72
C ASN A 239 -6.14 -24.86 -15.83
N ARG A 240 -5.49 -23.90 -16.48
CA ARG A 240 -4.42 -24.15 -17.47
C ARG A 240 -3.22 -24.86 -16.86
N LYS A 241 -2.88 -24.56 -15.61
CA LYS A 241 -1.67 -25.10 -14.94
C LYS A 241 -1.93 -26.36 -14.14
N PHE A 242 -3.08 -26.46 -13.51
CA PHE A 242 -3.38 -27.56 -12.54
C PHE A 242 -4.52 -28.49 -13.01
N GLY A 243 -5.10 -28.25 -14.18
CA GLY A 243 -6.31 -28.94 -14.61
C GLY A 243 -7.57 -28.29 -14.05
N ASN A 244 -8.73 -28.84 -14.33
CA ASN A 244 -10.04 -28.27 -13.99
C ASN A 244 -10.33 -28.32 -12.47
N VAL A 245 -9.60 -27.52 -11.70
CA VAL A 245 -9.69 -27.47 -10.22
C VAL A 245 -10.26 -26.16 -9.70
N ALA A 246 -10.39 -25.13 -10.52
CA ALA A 246 -10.87 -23.80 -10.10
C ALA A 246 -12.20 -23.48 -10.77
N SER A 247 -13.10 -22.87 -10.03
CA SER A 247 -14.39 -22.34 -10.49
C SER A 247 -14.74 -21.03 -9.75
N THR A 248 -15.53 -20.17 -10.38
CA THR A 248 -16.10 -18.99 -9.74
C THR A 248 -17.59 -18.90 -10.03
N ALA A 249 -18.34 -18.43 -9.04
CA ALA A 249 -19.77 -18.19 -9.17
C ALA A 249 -20.11 -16.69 -9.27
N ASP A 250 -19.15 -15.83 -8.91
CA ASP A 250 -19.29 -14.37 -8.90
C ASP A 250 -17.96 -13.67 -9.24
N GLY A 251 -17.94 -12.34 -9.22
CA GLY A 251 -16.72 -11.55 -9.51
C GLY A 251 -15.77 -11.38 -8.33
N THR A 252 -15.99 -12.07 -7.21
CA THR A 252 -15.22 -11.89 -5.97
C THR A 252 -14.62 -13.18 -5.43
N GLY A 253 -15.35 -14.31 -5.56
CA GLY A 253 -15.00 -15.60 -4.96
C GLY A 253 -14.53 -16.61 -5.99
N ILE A 254 -13.48 -17.35 -5.68
CA ILE A 254 -12.95 -18.44 -6.49
C ILE A 254 -12.72 -19.65 -5.61
N ASP A 255 -13.38 -20.75 -5.93
CA ASP A 255 -13.19 -22.03 -5.28
C ASP A 255 -12.14 -22.85 -6.01
N VAL A 256 -11.14 -23.33 -5.28
CA VAL A 256 -10.05 -24.13 -5.84
C VAL A 256 -9.96 -25.46 -5.10
N LEU A 257 -10.18 -26.56 -5.79
CA LEU A 257 -9.98 -27.90 -5.24
C LEU A 257 -8.51 -28.12 -4.91
N ALA A 258 -8.22 -28.44 -3.66
CA ALA A 258 -6.86 -28.59 -3.16
C ALA A 258 -6.60 -30.02 -2.69
N PRO A 259 -5.36 -30.51 -2.73
CA PRO A 259 -5.00 -31.85 -2.23
C PRO A 259 -5.38 -32.03 -0.77
N GLU A 260 -5.85 -33.22 -0.40
CA GLU A 260 -6.21 -33.56 1.00
C GLU A 260 -4.98 -33.68 1.89
N ASN A 261 -3.84 -34.12 1.34
CA ASN A 261 -2.60 -34.25 2.08
C ASN A 261 -2.06 -32.86 2.46
N PRO A 262 -1.83 -32.54 3.76
CA PRO A 262 -1.42 -31.21 4.21
C PRO A 262 -0.13 -30.71 3.56
N THR A 263 0.89 -31.58 3.42
CA THR A 263 2.18 -31.21 2.79
C THR A 263 2.01 -30.89 1.32
N GLN A 264 1.21 -31.69 0.60
CA GLN A 264 0.93 -31.45 -0.82
C GLN A 264 0.07 -30.18 -0.99
N ARG A 265 -0.87 -29.92 -0.06
CA ARG A 265 -1.70 -28.71 -0.05
C ARG A 265 -0.86 -27.46 0.10
N VAL A 266 0.09 -27.42 1.03
CA VAL A 266 1.00 -26.28 1.21
C VAL A 266 1.86 -26.08 -0.05
N ALA A 267 2.40 -27.14 -0.63
CA ALA A 267 3.18 -27.07 -1.87
C ALA A 267 2.34 -26.61 -3.08
N PHE A 268 1.07 -27.04 -3.13
CA PHE A 268 0.10 -26.60 -4.14
C PHE A 268 -0.19 -25.11 -3.99
N MET A 269 -0.49 -24.64 -2.78
CA MET A 269 -0.76 -23.23 -2.51
C MET A 269 0.43 -22.33 -2.84
N ALA A 270 1.66 -22.74 -2.51
CA ALA A 270 2.85 -21.97 -2.87
C ALA A 270 3.01 -21.80 -4.39
N LYS A 271 2.69 -22.86 -5.18
CA LYS A 271 2.70 -22.77 -6.64
C LYS A 271 1.54 -21.94 -7.20
N LEU A 272 0.39 -21.99 -6.55
CA LEU A 272 -0.82 -21.25 -6.89
C LEU A 272 -0.60 -19.75 -6.68
N GLU A 273 -0.10 -19.34 -5.52
CA GLU A 273 0.20 -17.95 -5.18
C GLU A 273 1.22 -17.29 -6.11
N ALA A 274 2.13 -18.07 -6.66
CA ALA A 274 3.17 -17.60 -7.58
C ALA A 274 2.71 -17.45 -9.03
N LEU A 275 1.42 -17.74 -9.35
CA LEU A 275 0.88 -17.61 -10.71
C LEU A 275 0.87 -16.14 -11.14
N PRO A 276 1.42 -15.81 -12.32
CA PRO A 276 1.21 -14.51 -12.95
C PRO A 276 -0.21 -14.44 -13.50
N ILE A 277 -0.93 -13.37 -13.19
CA ILE A 277 -2.33 -13.16 -13.59
C ILE A 277 -2.44 -11.87 -14.40
N GLU A 278 -3.15 -11.93 -15.50
CA GLU A 278 -3.57 -10.75 -16.25
C GLU A 278 -4.76 -10.11 -15.52
N VAL A 279 -4.58 -8.88 -15.05
CA VAL A 279 -5.64 -8.14 -14.34
C VAL A 279 -6.53 -7.46 -15.37
N GLY A 280 -7.83 -7.61 -15.21
CA GLY A 280 -8.81 -6.87 -15.99
C GLY A 280 -8.71 -5.37 -15.76
N GLN A 281 -9.25 -4.59 -16.67
CA GLN A 281 -9.24 -3.14 -16.54
C GLN A 281 -10.14 -2.72 -15.37
N ASP A 282 -9.53 -2.05 -14.39
CA ASP A 282 -10.29 -1.42 -13.31
C ASP A 282 -10.89 -0.09 -13.78
N VAL A 283 -12.03 0.25 -13.19
CA VAL A 283 -12.60 1.59 -13.38
C VAL A 283 -11.61 2.60 -12.78
N PRO A 284 -11.13 3.57 -13.58
CA PRO A 284 -10.18 4.55 -13.09
C PRO A 284 -10.79 5.39 -11.97
N LYS A 285 -10.02 5.66 -10.90
CA LYS A 285 -10.51 6.33 -9.69
C LYS A 285 -9.81 7.66 -9.45
N VAL A 286 -10.58 8.61 -8.91
CA VAL A 286 -10.05 9.82 -8.28
C VAL A 286 -10.21 9.68 -6.79
N VAL A 287 -9.13 9.77 -6.04
CA VAL A 287 -9.17 9.77 -4.58
C VAL A 287 -8.88 11.18 -4.09
N PHE A 288 -9.82 11.75 -3.37
CA PHE A 288 -9.68 13.06 -2.72
C PHE A 288 -9.65 12.92 -1.21
N ASN A 289 -8.56 13.38 -0.58
CA ASN A 289 -8.47 13.44 0.87
C ASN A 289 -8.94 14.81 1.36
N SER A 290 -10.12 14.85 1.96
CA SER A 290 -10.76 16.09 2.43
C SER A 290 -10.00 16.79 3.55
N ARG A 291 -9.25 16.04 4.37
CA ARG A 291 -8.49 16.60 5.50
C ARG A 291 -7.17 17.26 5.06
N THR A 292 -6.51 16.72 4.03
CA THR A 292 -5.19 17.20 3.57
C THR A 292 -5.25 17.98 2.27
N GLY A 293 -6.40 17.98 1.58
CA GLY A 293 -6.56 18.59 0.25
C GLY A 293 -5.81 17.84 -0.86
N THR A 294 -5.37 16.62 -0.61
CA THR A 294 -4.61 15.84 -1.59
C THR A 294 -5.53 15.16 -2.59
N VAL A 295 -5.25 15.33 -3.88
CA VAL A 295 -5.95 14.65 -4.99
C VAL A 295 -5.02 13.64 -5.64
N VAL A 296 -5.48 12.40 -5.78
CA VAL A 296 -4.79 11.35 -6.53
C VAL A 296 -5.66 10.93 -7.70
N ILE A 297 -5.14 11.01 -8.91
CA ILE A 297 -5.87 10.72 -10.15
C ILE A 297 -5.23 9.51 -10.80
N ALA A 298 -6.04 8.47 -11.08
CA ALA A 298 -5.58 7.33 -11.86
C ALA A 298 -5.33 7.74 -13.32
N ASP A 299 -4.30 7.17 -13.94
CA ASP A 299 -4.05 7.40 -15.36
C ASP A 299 -5.22 6.86 -16.22
N GLY A 300 -5.50 7.54 -17.32
CA GLY A 300 -6.58 7.17 -18.22
C GLY A 300 -7.97 7.74 -17.89
N LEU A 301 -8.13 8.45 -16.77
CA LEU A 301 -9.41 9.07 -16.41
C LEU A 301 -9.75 10.23 -17.33
N ARG A 302 -10.95 10.17 -17.94
CA ARG A 302 -11.45 11.13 -18.92
C ARG A 302 -12.71 11.83 -18.42
N VAL A 303 -12.96 13.01 -18.95
CA VAL A 303 -14.14 13.80 -18.64
C VAL A 303 -14.96 14.05 -19.91
N LYS A 304 -16.26 13.75 -19.84
CA LYS A 304 -17.22 14.07 -20.90
C LYS A 304 -17.50 15.56 -21.00
N ALA A 305 -18.15 15.97 -22.07
CA ALA A 305 -18.60 17.35 -22.23
C ALA A 305 -19.51 17.77 -21.06
N ALA A 306 -19.09 18.75 -20.29
CA ALA A 306 -19.83 19.27 -19.14
C ALA A 306 -19.49 20.75 -18.87
N ALA A 307 -20.36 21.45 -18.18
CA ALA A 307 -20.13 22.82 -17.70
C ALA A 307 -20.41 22.87 -16.20
N VAL A 308 -19.41 23.28 -15.43
CA VAL A 308 -19.52 23.44 -13.98
C VAL A 308 -19.11 24.86 -13.61
N THR A 309 -19.89 25.47 -12.71
CA THR A 309 -19.57 26.79 -12.12
C THR A 309 -19.51 26.63 -10.61
N HIS A 310 -18.42 27.07 -9.99
CA HIS A 310 -18.30 27.13 -8.54
C HIS A 310 -17.71 28.50 -8.14
N GLY A 311 -18.45 29.28 -7.40
CA GLY A 311 -18.05 30.65 -7.04
C GLY A 311 -17.74 31.51 -8.28
N SER A 312 -16.53 32.06 -8.35
CA SER A 312 -16.01 32.80 -9.50
C SER A 312 -15.41 31.90 -10.60
N LEU A 313 -15.28 30.61 -10.35
CA LEU A 313 -14.71 29.63 -11.28
C LEU A 313 -15.82 29.01 -12.15
N LYS A 314 -15.63 29.03 -13.46
CA LYS A 314 -16.52 28.41 -14.42
C LYS A 314 -15.74 27.47 -15.32
N VAL A 315 -16.06 26.19 -15.28
CA VAL A 315 -15.44 25.11 -16.06
C VAL A 315 -16.43 24.64 -17.12
N VAL A 316 -16.07 24.71 -18.39
CA VAL A 316 -16.88 24.20 -19.51
C VAL A 316 -16.05 23.26 -20.36
N ILE A 317 -16.50 22.04 -20.50
CA ILE A 317 -15.90 20.99 -21.33
C ILE A 317 -16.79 20.80 -22.57
N SER A 318 -16.26 21.00 -23.76
CA SER A 318 -17.02 20.84 -25.00
C SER A 318 -16.26 20.06 -26.04
N GLU A 319 -16.99 19.33 -26.86
CA GLU A 319 -16.45 18.57 -27.97
C GLU A 319 -16.11 19.50 -29.16
N SER A 320 -14.87 19.51 -29.65
CA SER A 320 -14.51 20.16 -30.90
C SER A 320 -13.55 19.28 -31.67
N SER A 321 -13.98 18.78 -32.82
CA SER A 321 -13.12 18.12 -33.80
C SER A 321 -12.72 19.09 -34.87
N LYS A 322 -11.41 19.32 -35.07
CA LYS A 322 -10.89 20.02 -36.26
C LYS A 322 -10.57 19.01 -37.32
N VAL A 323 -11.28 19.11 -38.45
CA VAL A 323 -11.01 18.33 -39.66
C VAL A 323 -10.04 19.18 -40.49
N SER A 324 -8.80 18.68 -40.67
CA SER A 324 -7.87 19.27 -41.66
C SER A 324 -8.10 18.58 -42.99
N GLN A 325 -8.68 19.32 -43.94
CA GLN A 325 -8.79 18.86 -45.30
C GLN A 325 -7.58 19.29 -46.11
N PRO A 326 -6.99 18.39 -46.92
CA PRO A 326 -5.96 18.76 -47.88
C PRO A 326 -6.49 19.74 -48.90
N ALA A 327 -5.63 20.63 -49.40
CA ALA A 327 -6.00 21.52 -50.49
C ALA A 327 -6.44 20.74 -51.74
N PRO A 328 -7.39 21.29 -52.54
CA PRO A 328 -7.80 20.62 -53.77
C PRO A 328 -6.60 20.26 -54.64
N PHE A 329 -6.55 19.01 -55.15
CA PHE A 329 -5.47 18.41 -55.95
C PHE A 329 -4.20 17.97 -55.20
N SER A 330 -4.17 17.86 -53.88
CA SER A 330 -3.05 17.22 -53.16
C SER A 330 -3.39 15.75 -52.82
N GLN A 331 -2.40 14.84 -52.91
CA GLN A 331 -2.54 13.42 -52.54
C GLN A 331 -2.42 13.17 -51.03
N GLY A 332 -2.96 14.04 -50.19
CA GLY A 332 -2.93 13.89 -48.75
C GLY A 332 -4.18 13.21 -48.21
N GLN A 333 -4.04 12.37 -47.17
CA GLN A 333 -5.15 11.80 -46.43
C GLN A 333 -5.69 12.78 -45.39
N THR A 334 -7.01 12.79 -45.20
CA THR A 334 -7.68 13.57 -44.13
C THR A 334 -7.28 13.02 -42.78
N VAL A 335 -6.59 13.85 -41.95
CA VAL A 335 -6.21 13.49 -40.60
C VAL A 335 -7.05 14.32 -39.63
N VAL A 336 -7.78 13.63 -38.78
CA VAL A 336 -8.52 14.24 -37.64
C VAL A 336 -7.59 14.29 -36.46
N THR A 337 -7.07 15.48 -36.14
CA THR A 337 -6.24 15.69 -34.93
C THR A 337 -7.04 16.45 -33.88
N PRO A 338 -7.19 15.91 -32.65
CA PRO A 338 -7.73 16.68 -31.55
C PRO A 338 -6.71 17.75 -31.13
N GLN A 339 -7.09 19.02 -31.17
CA GLN A 339 -6.22 20.14 -30.78
C GLN A 339 -6.82 20.87 -29.58
N SER A 340 -6.02 20.99 -28.52
CA SER A 340 -6.35 21.76 -27.32
C SER A 340 -5.73 23.14 -27.43
N ASN A 341 -6.55 24.18 -27.43
CA ASN A 341 -6.08 25.57 -27.30
C ASN A 341 -6.45 26.10 -25.92
N VAL A 342 -5.44 26.54 -25.17
CA VAL A 342 -5.57 27.20 -23.88
C VAL A 342 -5.25 28.68 -24.06
N ALA A 343 -6.23 29.56 -23.85
CA ALA A 343 -6.03 31.01 -23.78
C ALA A 343 -6.35 31.50 -22.36
N VAL A 344 -5.37 32.12 -21.71
CA VAL A 344 -5.51 32.73 -20.37
C VAL A 344 -5.63 34.24 -20.53
N ASN A 345 -6.68 34.83 -19.92
CA ASN A 345 -6.82 36.30 -19.82
C ASN A 345 -7.43 36.67 -18.46
N GLU A 346 -6.78 37.56 -17.73
CA GLU A 346 -7.17 37.96 -16.36
C GLU A 346 -8.37 38.94 -16.31
N ALA A 347 -9.19 38.81 -15.26
CA ALA A 347 -10.17 39.78 -14.73
C ALA A 347 -11.60 39.82 -15.30
N LYS A 348 -12.15 38.72 -15.83
CA LYS A 348 -13.62 38.52 -15.95
C LYS A 348 -13.96 37.04 -15.69
N PRO A 349 -15.18 36.67 -15.24
CA PRO A 349 -15.54 35.27 -15.03
C PRO A 349 -15.30 34.50 -16.32
N GLN A 350 -14.20 33.73 -16.39
CA GLN A 350 -13.74 33.11 -17.61
C GLN A 350 -14.34 31.71 -17.74
N MET A 351 -14.96 31.48 -18.89
CA MET A 351 -15.55 30.22 -19.27
C MET A 351 -14.45 29.40 -19.96
N PHE A 352 -13.90 28.39 -19.27
CA PHE A 352 -12.94 27.45 -19.86
C PHE A 352 -13.69 26.35 -20.61
N LYS A 353 -13.31 26.15 -21.87
CA LYS A 353 -13.90 25.16 -22.77
C LYS A 353 -12.86 24.08 -23.05
N TRP A 354 -13.03 22.88 -22.49
CA TRP A 354 -12.21 21.71 -22.81
C TRP A 354 -12.90 20.81 -23.84
N PRO A 355 -12.14 20.13 -24.72
CA PRO A 355 -12.71 19.10 -25.60
C PRO A 355 -13.18 17.91 -24.76
N ALA A 356 -14.23 17.22 -25.20
CA ALA A 356 -14.66 15.96 -24.63
C ALA A 356 -13.51 14.93 -24.71
N GLY A 357 -13.35 14.12 -23.66
CA GLY A 357 -12.22 13.17 -23.55
C GLY A 357 -10.92 13.80 -23.05
N ALA A 358 -10.96 15.05 -22.54
CA ALA A 358 -9.81 15.64 -21.86
C ALA A 358 -9.43 14.80 -20.65
N LYS A 359 -8.13 14.64 -20.40
CA LYS A 359 -7.66 14.02 -19.17
C LYS A 359 -8.01 14.90 -17.98
N LEU A 360 -8.58 14.33 -16.91
CA LEU A 360 -8.95 15.08 -15.71
C LEU A 360 -7.74 15.81 -15.10
N GLN A 361 -6.54 15.24 -15.19
CA GLN A 361 -5.31 15.89 -14.73
C GLN A 361 -5.11 17.28 -15.35
N ALA A 362 -5.30 17.41 -16.66
CA ALA A 362 -5.16 18.69 -17.35
C ALA A 362 -6.19 19.73 -16.87
N ILE A 363 -7.38 19.29 -16.49
CA ILE A 363 -8.42 20.17 -15.93
C ILE A 363 -7.99 20.67 -14.55
N ILE A 364 -7.52 19.78 -13.68
CA ILE A 364 -7.07 20.14 -12.33
C ILE A 364 -5.84 21.06 -12.37
N ASP A 365 -4.89 20.81 -13.27
CA ASP A 365 -3.70 21.65 -13.43
C ASP A 365 -4.08 23.09 -13.78
N VAL A 366 -5.06 23.26 -14.66
CA VAL A 366 -5.56 24.61 -15.02
C VAL A 366 -6.32 25.23 -13.84
N VAL A 367 -7.20 24.48 -13.16
CA VAL A 367 -7.95 24.99 -11.99
C VAL A 367 -7.01 25.39 -10.87
N ASN A 368 -5.93 24.63 -10.63
CA ASN A 368 -4.86 24.98 -9.69
C ASN A 368 -4.12 26.26 -10.12
N SER A 369 -3.83 26.42 -11.42
CA SER A 369 -3.15 27.61 -11.93
C SER A 369 -3.95 28.92 -11.75
N LEU A 370 -5.26 28.78 -11.55
CA LEU A 370 -6.18 29.90 -11.26
C LEU A 370 -6.30 30.19 -9.75
N GLY A 371 -5.53 29.51 -8.91
CA GLY A 371 -5.54 29.71 -7.47
C GLY A 371 -6.74 29.12 -6.75
N ALA A 372 -7.38 28.08 -7.31
CA ALA A 372 -8.45 27.36 -6.65
C ALA A 372 -7.97 26.71 -5.36
N THR A 373 -8.81 26.77 -4.33
CA THR A 373 -8.56 26.06 -3.08
C THR A 373 -8.85 24.56 -3.24
N PRO A 374 -8.32 23.69 -2.37
CA PRO A 374 -8.67 22.27 -2.35
C PRO A 374 -10.18 22.03 -2.27
N ASP A 375 -10.89 22.86 -1.52
CA ASP A 375 -12.35 22.75 -1.38
C ASP A 375 -13.09 23.10 -2.69
N ASP A 376 -12.60 24.08 -3.45
CA ASP A 376 -13.15 24.43 -4.77
C ASP A 376 -12.96 23.26 -5.75
N ILE A 377 -11.78 22.62 -5.73
CA ILE A 377 -11.48 21.44 -6.57
C ILE A 377 -12.42 20.30 -6.21
N MET A 378 -12.64 20.06 -4.91
CA MET A 378 -13.54 19.02 -4.44
C MET A 378 -14.97 19.27 -4.93
N ALA A 379 -15.48 20.52 -4.79
CA ALA A 379 -16.82 20.89 -5.23
C ALA A 379 -16.99 20.71 -6.75
N ILE A 380 -15.96 21.07 -7.54
CA ILE A 380 -15.96 20.87 -9.00
C ILE A 380 -15.98 19.39 -9.35
N LEU A 381 -15.13 18.57 -8.69
CA LEU A 381 -15.09 17.13 -8.92
C LEU A 381 -16.39 16.44 -8.56
N GLN A 382 -16.99 16.79 -7.43
CA GLN A 382 -18.29 16.25 -7.02
C GLN A 382 -19.42 16.65 -8.00
N ALA A 383 -19.41 17.89 -8.48
CA ALA A 383 -20.40 18.34 -9.46
C ALA A 383 -20.24 17.61 -10.81
N LEU A 384 -19.00 17.37 -11.25
CA LEU A 384 -18.71 16.58 -12.46
C LEU A 384 -19.10 15.12 -12.32
N ASP A 385 -18.89 14.53 -11.15
CA ASP A 385 -19.28 13.15 -10.84
C ASP A 385 -20.80 12.99 -10.80
N GLN A 386 -21.53 13.89 -10.08
CA GLN A 386 -22.99 13.90 -10.04
C GLN A 386 -23.63 14.13 -11.40
N ALA A 387 -22.97 14.89 -12.28
CA ALA A 387 -23.40 15.08 -13.65
C ALA A 387 -23.10 13.87 -14.56
N GLY A 388 -22.41 12.82 -14.06
CA GLY A 388 -21.97 11.68 -14.85
C GLY A 388 -20.94 12.06 -15.92
N ALA A 389 -20.23 13.16 -15.70
CA ALA A 389 -19.23 13.66 -16.63
C ALA A 389 -17.85 13.00 -16.42
N ILE A 390 -17.57 12.42 -15.27
CA ILE A 390 -16.33 11.66 -15.02
C ILE A 390 -16.51 10.23 -15.52
N GLU A 391 -15.59 9.77 -16.38
CA GLU A 391 -15.52 8.37 -16.77
C GLU A 391 -14.64 7.60 -15.77
N GLY A 392 -15.19 7.41 -14.56
CA GLY A 392 -14.50 6.82 -13.44
C GLY A 392 -15.29 6.93 -12.15
N GLU A 393 -14.65 6.65 -11.03
CA GLU A 393 -15.23 6.72 -9.69
C GLU A 393 -14.55 7.80 -8.85
N LEU A 394 -15.32 8.67 -8.20
CA LEU A 394 -14.82 9.65 -7.24
C LEU A 394 -14.93 9.07 -5.82
N VAL A 395 -13.77 8.89 -5.15
CA VAL A 395 -13.66 8.43 -3.77
C VAL A 395 -13.19 9.57 -2.89
N VAL A 396 -13.98 9.95 -1.89
CA VAL A 396 -13.63 10.97 -0.88
C VAL A 396 -13.24 10.27 0.41
N ILE A 397 -12.05 10.60 0.97
CA ILE A 397 -11.50 10.02 2.19
C ILE A 397 -11.10 11.09 3.21
#